data_07c33d3c30084173464b4a27511b7a20
#
_entry.id   07c33d3c30084173464b4a27511b7a20
#
_cell.length_a   1.000
_cell.length_b   1.000
_cell.length_c   1.000
_cell.angle_alpha   90.00
_cell.angle_beta   90.00
_cell.angle_gamma   90.00
#
_symmetry.space_group_name_H-M   'P 1'
#
loop_
_entity.id
_entity.type
_entity.pdbx_description
1 polymer ?
#
loop_
_entity_poly.entity_id
_entity_poly.type
_entity_poly.pdbx_seq_one_letter_code
_entity_poly.pdbx_strand_id
1 'polypeptide(L)'
;MVQKIFQTNAELKDWLSEQNSAIIFIATMGGLHPGHQYLIQKAKETKTNQIILVSIFVNPLQFSKGEDFKKYPRNINRDAELAFIAGADAIWAPDYDEVFPGGEDSHFKIEVPKTLHNQLCGAERKGHFDGVATVIIRLIKIIKPKKLILGEKDWQQLIIIRKLFQELSIPCLLYTSPSPRD
;
A
#
# COMPACT_ATOMS: atom_id res chain seq x y z
N MET A 1 3.63 -20.40 9.86
CA MET A 1 3.20 -20.34 8.44
C MET A 1 4.43 -20.24 7.55
N VAL A 2 4.40 -20.87 6.35
CA VAL A 2 5.49 -20.72 5.38
C VAL A 2 5.40 -19.33 4.78
N GLN A 3 6.50 -18.58 4.81
CA GLN A 3 6.62 -17.25 4.20
C GLN A 3 6.43 -17.38 2.68
N LYS A 4 5.54 -16.57 2.11
CA LYS A 4 5.18 -16.62 0.68
C LYS A 4 5.32 -15.25 0.03
N ILE A 5 5.84 -15.25 -1.19
CA ILE A 5 5.90 -14.06 -2.07
C ILE A 5 5.09 -14.39 -3.32
N PHE A 6 4.12 -13.55 -3.62
CA PHE A 6 3.26 -13.65 -4.79
C PHE A 6 3.63 -12.54 -5.78
N GLN A 7 3.67 -12.84 -7.05
CA GLN A 7 3.92 -11.87 -8.12
C GLN A 7 2.66 -11.62 -8.96
N THR A 8 1.77 -12.60 -9.04
CA THR A 8 0.56 -12.50 -9.85
C THR A 8 -0.71 -12.38 -8.99
N ASN A 9 -1.77 -11.80 -9.57
CA ASN A 9 -3.10 -11.75 -8.96
C ASN A 9 -3.71 -13.14 -8.79
N ALA A 10 -3.40 -14.06 -9.69
CA ALA A 10 -3.90 -15.43 -9.63
C ALA A 10 -3.38 -16.12 -8.38
N GLU A 11 -2.04 -16.17 -8.20
CA GLU A 11 -1.40 -16.76 -7.03
C GLU A 11 -1.90 -16.15 -5.71
N LEU A 12 -2.01 -14.80 -5.68
CA LEU A 12 -2.51 -14.11 -4.49
C LEU A 12 -3.97 -14.49 -4.19
N LYS A 13 -4.85 -14.48 -5.20
CA LYS A 13 -6.27 -14.80 -5.02
C LYS A 13 -6.49 -16.23 -4.60
N ASP A 14 -5.78 -17.18 -5.20
CA ASP A 14 -5.86 -18.59 -4.84
C ASP A 14 -5.48 -18.76 -3.36
N TRP A 15 -4.35 -18.18 -2.96
CA TRP A 15 -3.92 -18.22 -1.58
C TRP A 15 -4.90 -17.52 -0.62
N LEU A 16 -5.44 -16.35 -0.99
CA LEU A 16 -6.43 -15.63 -0.16
C LEU A 16 -7.72 -16.44 0.01
N SER A 17 -8.14 -17.19 -1.00
CA SER A 17 -9.35 -18.01 -0.94
C SER A 17 -9.25 -19.17 0.07
N GLU A 18 -8.05 -19.63 0.34
CA GLU A 18 -7.76 -20.68 1.33
C GLU A 18 -7.69 -20.14 2.77
N GLN A 19 -7.66 -18.80 2.93
CA GLN A 19 -7.52 -18.21 4.26
C GLN A 19 -8.86 -17.98 4.92
N ASN A 20 -9.05 -18.53 6.12
CA ASN A 20 -10.21 -18.24 6.97
C ASN A 20 -10.01 -17.01 7.86
N SER A 21 -8.87 -16.31 7.69
CA SER A 21 -8.45 -15.20 8.53
C SER A 21 -8.54 -13.87 7.79
N ALA A 22 -8.95 -12.82 8.50
CA ALA A 22 -8.98 -11.48 7.93
C ALA A 22 -7.57 -10.95 7.64
N ILE A 23 -7.45 -10.14 6.59
CA ILE A 23 -6.17 -9.55 6.17
C ILE A 23 -5.96 -8.19 6.83
N ILE A 24 -4.78 -7.99 7.43
CA ILE A 24 -4.19 -6.69 7.73
C ILE A 24 -3.24 -6.37 6.57
N PHE A 25 -3.46 -5.26 5.91
CA PHE A 25 -2.71 -4.86 4.73
C PHE A 25 -1.79 -3.67 5.01
N ILE A 26 -0.57 -3.74 4.52
CA ILE A 26 0.41 -2.65 4.57
C ILE A 26 0.90 -2.41 3.15
N ALA A 27 0.55 -1.27 2.58
CA ALA A 27 0.97 -0.87 1.23
C ALA A 27 2.32 -0.19 1.29
N THR A 28 3.29 -0.69 0.51
CA THR A 28 4.62 -0.09 0.35
C THR A 28 5.02 -0.04 -1.12
N MET A 29 5.99 0.81 -1.42
CA MET A 29 6.64 0.82 -2.73
C MET A 29 7.97 0.05 -2.76
N GLY A 30 8.32 -0.66 -1.69
CA GLY A 30 9.67 -1.20 -1.50
C GLY A 30 10.63 -0.16 -0.91
N GLY A 31 11.94 -0.48 -0.91
CA GLY A 31 12.93 0.32 -0.20
C GLY A 31 12.63 0.34 1.30
N LEU A 32 12.31 -0.83 1.87
CA LEU A 32 11.88 -0.92 3.26
C LEU A 32 12.96 -0.39 4.21
N HIS A 33 12.52 0.40 5.17
CA HIS A 33 13.34 1.03 6.21
C HIS A 33 12.70 0.82 7.60
N PRO A 34 13.35 1.19 8.70
CA PRO A 34 12.84 0.97 10.06
C PRO A 34 11.40 1.42 10.29
N GLY A 35 10.96 2.52 9.65
CA GLY A 35 9.58 2.98 9.72
C GLY A 35 8.57 1.95 9.17
N HIS A 36 8.87 1.32 8.04
CA HIS A 36 8.01 0.25 7.49
C HIS A 36 8.01 -0.99 8.40
N GLN A 37 9.19 -1.39 8.90
CA GLN A 37 9.30 -2.50 9.83
C GLN A 37 8.49 -2.26 11.11
N TYR A 38 8.51 -1.03 11.62
CA TYR A 38 7.71 -0.64 12.78
C TYR A 38 6.20 -0.80 12.54
N LEU A 39 5.69 -0.40 11.36
CA LEU A 39 4.28 -0.60 11.01
C LEU A 39 3.90 -2.08 10.98
N ILE A 40 4.77 -2.94 10.45
CA ILE A 40 4.56 -4.39 10.40
C ILE A 40 4.58 -4.97 11.82
N GLN A 41 5.51 -4.55 12.67
CA GLN A 41 5.58 -4.96 14.07
C GLN A 41 4.32 -4.56 14.83
N LYS A 42 3.83 -3.33 14.64
CA LYS A 42 2.56 -2.87 15.23
C LYS A 42 1.35 -3.68 14.74
N ALA A 43 1.32 -4.04 13.46
CA ALA A 43 0.33 -4.97 12.95
C ALA A 43 0.39 -6.32 13.67
N LYS A 44 1.59 -6.84 13.89
CA LYS A 44 1.82 -8.12 14.61
C LYS A 44 1.37 -8.07 16.07
N GLU A 45 1.65 -6.96 16.76
CA GLU A 45 1.24 -6.76 18.17
C GLU A 45 -0.30 -6.72 18.33
N THR A 46 -1.00 -6.19 17.32
CA THR A 46 -2.46 -6.00 17.37
C THR A 46 -3.26 -7.12 16.72
N LYS A 47 -2.60 -8.06 16.03
CA LYS A 47 -3.29 -9.18 15.38
C LYS A 47 -3.69 -10.24 16.42
N THR A 48 -4.92 -10.74 16.28
CA THR A 48 -5.40 -11.90 17.05
C THR A 48 -5.36 -13.18 16.19
N ASN A 49 -6.21 -13.22 15.17
CA ASN A 49 -6.25 -14.31 14.20
C ASN A 49 -6.34 -13.71 12.78
N GLN A 50 -5.35 -12.88 12.44
CA GLN A 50 -5.30 -12.14 11.18
C GLN A 50 -3.98 -12.41 10.49
N ILE A 51 -3.96 -12.21 9.18
CA ILE A 51 -2.78 -12.37 8.33
C ILE A 51 -2.26 -10.98 7.96
N ILE A 52 -0.96 -10.78 8.07
CA ILE A 52 -0.29 -9.55 7.67
C ILE A 52 0.24 -9.73 6.25
N LEU A 53 -0.38 -9.04 5.31
CA LEU A 53 0.04 -8.98 3.90
C LEU A 53 0.70 -7.62 3.63
N VAL A 54 1.92 -7.64 3.12
CA VAL A 54 2.64 -6.44 2.69
C VAL A 54 2.71 -6.42 1.17
N SER A 55 2.32 -5.29 0.52
CA SER A 55 2.62 -5.12 -0.89
C SER A 55 3.93 -4.38 -1.10
N ILE A 56 4.63 -4.77 -2.17
CA ILE A 56 5.82 -4.07 -2.69
C ILE A 56 5.51 -3.71 -4.14
N PHE A 57 4.98 -2.50 -4.36
CA PHE A 57 4.59 -2.05 -5.70
C PHE A 57 5.00 -0.59 -5.93
N VAL A 58 5.96 -0.36 -6.81
CA VAL A 58 6.39 0.99 -7.19
C VAL A 58 5.37 1.55 -8.18
N ASN A 59 4.46 2.39 -7.67
CA ASN A 59 3.36 2.95 -8.44
C ASN A 59 3.82 4.13 -9.31
N PRO A 60 3.83 4.02 -10.65
CA PRO A 60 4.26 5.11 -11.51
C PRO A 60 3.33 6.34 -11.46
N LEU A 61 2.04 6.13 -11.16
CA LEU A 61 1.03 7.20 -11.18
C LEU A 61 1.26 8.29 -10.12
N GLN A 62 2.04 7.99 -9.09
CA GLN A 62 2.32 8.97 -8.01
C GLN A 62 3.64 9.71 -8.19
N PHE A 63 4.36 9.49 -9.30
CA PHE A 63 5.59 10.23 -9.63
C PHE A 63 5.27 11.41 -10.53
N SER A 64 5.62 12.61 -10.08
CA SER A 64 5.48 13.83 -10.85
C SER A 64 6.51 13.91 -11.98
N LYS A 65 6.25 14.76 -13.00
CA LYS A 65 7.25 15.07 -14.02
C LYS A 65 8.50 15.63 -13.36
N GLY A 66 9.65 14.93 -13.54
CA GLY A 66 10.93 15.29 -12.92
C GLY A 66 11.34 14.45 -11.71
N GLU A 67 10.42 13.71 -11.11
CA GLU A 67 10.75 12.67 -10.14
C GLU A 67 11.29 11.44 -10.85
N ASP A 68 12.36 10.86 -10.31
CA ASP A 68 13.05 9.76 -10.98
C ASP A 68 12.48 8.39 -10.58
N PHE A 69 11.35 8.03 -11.19
CA PHE A 69 10.73 6.72 -11.05
C PHE A 69 11.71 5.57 -11.35
N LYS A 70 12.64 5.78 -12.30
CA LYS A 70 13.60 4.74 -12.71
C LYS A 70 14.65 4.46 -11.64
N LYS A 71 14.98 5.45 -10.82
CA LYS A 71 15.97 5.33 -9.73
C LYS A 71 15.37 4.85 -8.42
N TYR A 72 14.05 4.70 -8.35
CA TYR A 72 13.42 4.20 -7.13
C TYR A 72 13.97 2.81 -6.77
N PRO A 73 14.41 2.57 -5.52
CA PRO A 73 15.02 1.30 -5.12
C PRO A 73 14.09 0.11 -5.35
N ARG A 74 14.60 -0.93 -6.02
CA ARG A 74 13.86 -2.17 -6.30
C ARG A 74 14.71 -3.37 -5.93
N ASN A 75 14.59 -3.81 -4.69
CA ASN A 75 15.25 -5.02 -4.22
C ASN A 75 14.26 -5.87 -3.45
N ILE A 76 13.44 -6.63 -4.21
CA ILE A 76 12.36 -7.44 -3.66
C ILE A 76 12.88 -8.42 -2.60
N ASN A 77 14.02 -9.06 -2.80
CA ASN A 77 14.56 -10.03 -1.87
C ASN A 77 14.90 -9.41 -0.51
N ARG A 78 15.59 -8.25 -0.53
CA ARG A 78 15.92 -7.50 0.69
C ARG A 78 14.66 -6.98 1.39
N ASP A 79 13.73 -6.41 0.62
CA ASP A 79 12.50 -5.86 1.17
C ASP A 79 11.63 -6.98 1.79
N ALA A 80 11.57 -8.13 1.12
CA ALA A 80 10.88 -9.31 1.62
C ALA A 80 11.49 -9.81 2.93
N GLU A 81 12.81 -9.95 2.99
CA GLU A 81 13.53 -10.36 4.19
C GLU A 81 13.21 -9.42 5.37
N LEU A 82 13.31 -8.10 5.16
CA LEU A 82 13.00 -7.11 6.19
C LEU A 82 11.53 -7.16 6.64
N ALA A 83 10.58 -7.36 5.71
CA ALA A 83 9.17 -7.50 6.03
C ALA A 83 8.89 -8.77 6.84
N PHE A 84 9.47 -9.90 6.47
CA PHE A 84 9.30 -11.16 7.18
C PHE A 84 9.92 -11.13 8.58
N ILE A 85 11.11 -10.55 8.74
CA ILE A 85 11.74 -10.34 10.05
C ILE A 85 10.83 -9.48 10.94
N ALA A 86 10.20 -8.44 10.38
CA ALA A 86 9.27 -7.58 11.11
C ALA A 86 7.95 -8.27 11.48
N GLY A 87 7.59 -9.38 10.81
CA GLY A 87 6.42 -10.19 11.15
C GLY A 87 5.33 -10.25 10.08
N ALA A 88 5.63 -9.90 8.83
CA ALA A 88 4.74 -10.17 7.71
C ALA A 88 4.53 -11.68 7.54
N ASP A 89 3.32 -12.09 7.21
CA ASP A 89 2.98 -13.50 6.92
C ASP A 89 3.12 -13.79 5.42
N ALA A 90 2.87 -12.79 4.57
CA ALA A 90 2.98 -12.89 3.12
C ALA A 90 3.33 -11.54 2.47
N ILE A 91 3.88 -11.61 1.27
CA ILE A 91 4.22 -10.46 0.44
C ILE A 91 3.57 -10.61 -0.92
N TRP A 92 3.04 -9.49 -1.44
CA TRP A 92 2.59 -9.39 -2.81
C TRP A 92 3.41 -8.32 -3.52
N ALA A 93 4.19 -8.76 -4.52
CA ALA A 93 5.09 -7.90 -5.29
C ALA A 93 4.69 -7.95 -6.79
N PRO A 94 3.54 -7.35 -7.15
CA PRO A 94 3.01 -7.42 -8.51
C PRO A 94 3.81 -6.55 -9.48
N ASP A 95 3.79 -6.96 -10.74
CA ASP A 95 4.13 -6.10 -11.85
C ASP A 95 3.01 -5.08 -12.12
N TYR A 96 3.30 -4.09 -12.98
CA TYR A 96 2.36 -3.03 -13.31
C TYR A 96 1.02 -3.57 -13.86
N ASP A 97 1.08 -4.53 -14.78
CA ASP A 97 -0.10 -5.09 -15.44
C ASP A 97 -1.00 -5.91 -14.49
N GLU A 98 -0.47 -6.40 -13.39
CA GLU A 98 -1.25 -7.06 -12.34
C GLU A 98 -2.13 -6.05 -11.57
N VAL A 99 -1.63 -4.84 -11.37
CA VAL A 99 -2.38 -3.77 -10.71
C VAL A 99 -3.23 -2.98 -11.71
N PHE A 100 -2.71 -2.73 -12.92
CA PHE A 100 -3.33 -1.92 -13.97
C PHE A 100 -3.38 -2.67 -15.32
N PRO A 101 -4.18 -3.75 -15.44
CA PRO A 101 -4.26 -4.53 -16.68
C PRO A 101 -4.79 -3.68 -17.83
N GLY A 102 -4.11 -3.74 -18.98
CA GLY A 102 -4.43 -2.95 -20.17
C GLY A 102 -3.80 -1.55 -20.20
N GLY A 103 -2.93 -1.23 -19.24
CA GLY A 103 -2.17 0.01 -19.23
C GLY A 103 -2.88 1.21 -18.58
N GLU A 104 -2.18 2.32 -18.49
CA GLU A 104 -2.59 3.49 -17.71
C GLU A 104 -3.92 4.12 -18.17
N ASP A 105 -4.21 4.12 -19.46
CA ASP A 105 -5.41 4.75 -20.03
C ASP A 105 -6.66 3.86 -19.98
N SER A 106 -6.50 2.61 -19.52
CA SER A 106 -7.59 1.63 -19.39
C SER A 106 -8.31 1.71 -18.05
N HIS A 107 -7.92 2.63 -17.15
CA HIS A 107 -8.45 2.68 -15.79
C HIS A 107 -9.06 4.01 -15.43
N PHE A 108 -10.11 3.95 -14.59
CA PHE A 108 -10.58 5.13 -13.89
C PHE A 108 -9.49 5.62 -12.93
N LYS A 109 -9.23 6.92 -12.96
CA LYS A 109 -8.32 7.62 -12.05
C LYS A 109 -9.14 8.39 -11.04
N ILE A 110 -8.67 8.44 -9.81
CA ILE A 110 -9.27 9.23 -8.75
C ILE A 110 -8.64 10.61 -8.79
N GLU A 111 -9.45 11.64 -8.90
CA GLU A 111 -9.04 13.02 -8.74
C GLU A 111 -9.32 13.47 -7.30
N VAL A 112 -8.26 13.80 -6.58
CA VAL A 112 -8.36 14.28 -5.20
C VAL A 112 -8.78 15.75 -5.20
N PRO A 113 -9.77 16.16 -4.36
CA PRO A 113 -10.21 17.54 -4.30
C PRO A 113 -9.04 18.52 -4.08
N LYS A 114 -9.04 19.63 -4.82
CA LYS A 114 -7.98 20.65 -4.77
C LYS A 114 -7.73 21.19 -3.37
N THR A 115 -8.75 21.25 -2.55
CA THR A 115 -8.65 21.66 -1.14
C THR A 115 -7.80 20.73 -0.28
N LEU A 116 -7.61 19.48 -0.70
CA LEU A 116 -6.82 18.49 0.01
C LEU A 116 -5.42 18.30 -0.59
N HIS A 117 -5.26 18.49 -1.91
CA HIS A 117 -3.98 18.22 -2.55
C HIS A 117 -3.13 19.48 -2.81
N ASN A 118 -3.71 20.69 -2.86
CA ASN A 118 -2.97 21.92 -3.11
C ASN A 118 -2.31 22.52 -1.86
N GLN A 119 -2.10 21.72 -0.83
CA GLN A 119 -1.49 22.13 0.43
C GLN A 119 -0.28 21.23 0.72
N LEU A 120 0.61 21.71 1.59
CA LEU A 120 1.78 20.95 2.03
C LEU A 120 2.56 20.36 0.84
N CYS A 121 2.98 19.09 0.94
CA CYS A 121 3.74 18.43 -0.12
C CYS A 121 2.95 18.25 -1.43
N GLY A 122 1.62 18.23 -1.38
CA GLY A 122 0.77 18.13 -2.58
C GLY A 122 0.83 19.37 -3.47
N ALA A 123 1.13 20.54 -2.92
CA ALA A 123 1.29 21.77 -3.70
C ALA A 123 2.48 21.70 -4.68
N GLU A 124 3.55 20.98 -4.29
CA GLU A 124 4.76 20.82 -5.08
C GLU A 124 4.73 19.59 -5.98
N ARG A 125 3.94 18.56 -5.62
CA ARG A 125 3.87 17.27 -6.30
C ARG A 125 2.54 17.09 -7.03
N LYS A 126 2.36 17.78 -8.14
CA LYS A 126 1.11 17.74 -8.93
C LYS A 126 0.77 16.30 -9.36
N GLY A 127 -0.47 15.87 -9.10
CA GLY A 127 -0.97 14.52 -9.44
C GLY A 127 -0.51 13.41 -8.52
N HIS A 128 0.40 13.68 -7.58
CA HIS A 128 0.91 12.67 -6.66
C HIS A 128 -0.22 11.97 -5.88
N PHE A 129 -1.08 12.74 -5.25
CA PHE A 129 -2.16 12.17 -4.43
C PHE A 129 -3.28 11.52 -5.25
N ASP A 130 -3.48 11.95 -6.50
CA ASP A 130 -4.39 11.27 -7.43
C ASP A 130 -3.87 9.87 -7.73
N GLY A 131 -2.55 9.76 -7.98
CA GLY A 131 -1.88 8.47 -8.15
C GLY A 131 -1.95 7.58 -6.91
N VAL A 132 -1.72 8.16 -5.72
CA VAL A 132 -1.81 7.44 -4.44
C VAL A 132 -3.24 6.94 -4.18
N ALA A 133 -4.25 7.80 -4.33
CA ALA A 133 -5.64 7.45 -4.14
C ALA A 133 -6.07 6.33 -5.10
N THR A 134 -5.70 6.48 -6.38
CA THR A 134 -6.00 5.49 -7.42
C THR A 134 -5.39 4.13 -7.09
N VAL A 135 -4.09 4.06 -6.76
CA VAL A 135 -3.45 2.78 -6.47
C VAL A 135 -4.00 2.13 -5.19
N ILE A 136 -4.22 2.90 -4.12
CA ILE A 136 -4.75 2.34 -2.88
C ILE A 136 -6.13 1.69 -3.11
N ILE A 137 -7.02 2.33 -3.86
CA ILE A 137 -8.32 1.72 -4.18
C ILE A 137 -8.16 0.45 -5.02
N ARG A 138 -7.22 0.43 -5.98
CA ARG A 138 -6.93 -0.78 -6.76
C ARG A 138 -6.46 -1.92 -5.87
N LEU A 139 -5.48 -1.68 -5.01
CA LEU A 139 -4.94 -2.68 -4.09
C LEU A 139 -6.03 -3.20 -3.12
N ILE A 140 -6.82 -2.30 -2.54
CA ILE A 140 -7.95 -2.66 -1.66
C ILE A 140 -8.99 -3.53 -2.38
N LYS A 141 -9.30 -3.24 -3.64
CA LYS A 141 -10.26 -4.03 -4.45
C LYS A 141 -9.74 -5.44 -4.77
N ILE A 142 -8.44 -5.59 -4.96
CA ILE A 142 -7.81 -6.89 -5.24
C ILE A 142 -7.73 -7.73 -3.96
N ILE A 143 -7.22 -7.14 -2.86
CA ILE A 143 -6.90 -7.84 -1.61
C ILE A 143 -8.13 -8.00 -0.70
N LYS A 144 -9.03 -7.01 -0.70
CA LYS A 144 -10.20 -6.91 0.20
C LYS A 144 -9.82 -7.03 1.69
N PRO A 145 -8.86 -6.24 2.18
CA PRO A 145 -8.40 -6.35 3.56
C PRO A 145 -9.45 -5.82 4.54
N LYS A 146 -9.44 -6.35 5.76
CA LYS A 146 -10.26 -5.82 6.85
C LYS A 146 -9.63 -4.55 7.47
N LYS A 147 -8.30 -4.46 7.45
CA LYS A 147 -7.56 -3.30 7.96
C LYS A 147 -6.49 -2.88 6.97
N LEU A 148 -6.33 -1.58 6.76
CA LEU A 148 -5.17 -0.96 6.12
C LEU A 148 -4.39 -0.19 7.18
N ILE A 149 -3.08 -0.41 7.27
CA ILE A 149 -2.20 0.33 8.18
C ILE A 149 -1.36 1.32 7.39
N LEU A 150 -1.39 2.59 7.79
CA LEU A 150 -0.58 3.67 7.24
C LEU A 150 0.22 4.35 8.35
N GLY A 151 1.42 4.83 7.99
CA GLY A 151 2.26 5.62 8.88
C GLY A 151 1.76 7.06 9.01
N GLU A 152 1.83 7.64 10.21
CA GLU A 152 1.46 9.05 10.44
C GLU A 152 2.48 10.03 9.87
N LYS A 153 3.66 9.57 9.47
CA LYS A 153 4.66 10.39 8.78
C LYS A 153 4.06 11.07 7.54
N ASP A 154 3.26 10.31 6.77
CA ASP A 154 2.61 10.79 5.56
C ASP A 154 1.21 11.36 5.87
N TRP A 155 1.15 12.36 6.77
CA TRP A 155 -0.08 12.89 7.33
C TRP A 155 -1.10 13.33 6.27
N GLN A 156 -0.65 14.01 5.22
CA GLN A 156 -1.55 14.46 4.14
C GLN A 156 -2.16 13.29 3.38
N GLN A 157 -1.35 12.27 3.07
CA GLN A 157 -1.83 11.01 2.48
C GLN A 157 -2.89 10.36 3.37
N LEU A 158 -2.62 10.28 4.66
CA LEU A 158 -3.54 9.69 5.63
C LEU A 158 -4.91 10.37 5.64
N ILE A 159 -4.95 11.71 5.65
CA ILE A 159 -6.20 12.49 5.61
C ILE A 159 -6.96 12.21 4.31
N ILE A 160 -6.27 12.22 3.17
CA ILE A 160 -6.86 11.96 1.85
C ILE A 160 -7.47 10.55 1.80
N ILE A 161 -6.73 9.53 2.21
CA ILE A 161 -7.21 8.14 2.19
C ILE A 161 -8.38 7.94 3.16
N ARG A 162 -8.35 8.57 4.34
CA ARG A 162 -9.46 8.53 5.30
C ARG A 162 -10.74 9.10 4.70
N LYS A 163 -10.65 10.28 4.08
CA LYS A 163 -11.80 10.91 3.41
C LYS A 163 -12.31 10.05 2.27
N LEU A 164 -11.42 9.54 1.43
CA LEU A 164 -11.76 8.66 0.32
C LEU A 164 -12.51 7.40 0.79
N PHE A 165 -12.05 6.77 1.86
CA PHE A 165 -12.70 5.56 2.41
C PHE A 165 -14.09 5.87 2.94
N GLN A 166 -14.28 7.04 3.58
CA GLN A 166 -15.59 7.49 4.06
C GLN A 166 -16.56 7.75 2.90
N GLU A 167 -16.14 8.52 1.89
CA GLU A 167 -16.99 8.87 0.74
C GLU A 167 -17.38 7.64 -0.11
N LEU A 168 -16.46 6.72 -0.31
CA LEU A 168 -16.70 5.50 -1.07
C LEU A 168 -17.27 4.34 -0.22
N SER A 169 -17.53 4.57 1.07
CA SER A 169 -18.01 3.53 1.99
C SER A 169 -17.17 2.25 1.93
N ILE A 170 -15.84 2.40 1.87
CA ILE A 170 -14.92 1.25 1.79
C ILE A 170 -14.95 0.47 3.11
N PRO A 171 -15.32 -0.83 3.12
CA PRO A 171 -15.44 -1.63 4.33
C PRO A 171 -14.06 -2.11 4.83
N CYS A 172 -13.12 -1.17 4.95
CA CYS A 172 -11.76 -1.42 5.42
C CYS A 172 -11.43 -0.41 6.52
N LEU A 173 -11.05 -0.91 7.68
CA LEU A 173 -10.65 -0.06 8.79
C LEU A 173 -9.27 0.54 8.53
N LEU A 174 -9.19 1.87 8.53
CA LEU A 174 -7.93 2.58 8.45
C LEU A 174 -7.33 2.71 9.85
N TYR A 175 -6.22 2.03 10.08
CA TYR A 175 -5.45 2.13 11.32
C TYR A 175 -4.18 2.94 11.07
N THR A 176 -3.82 3.80 12.01
CA THR A 176 -2.63 4.63 11.91
C THR A 176 -1.65 4.28 13.02
N SER A 177 -0.37 4.35 12.72
CA SER A 177 0.67 4.17 13.71
C SER A 177 1.67 5.32 13.62
N PRO A 178 2.07 5.89 14.76
CA PRO A 178 3.16 6.85 14.76
C PRO A 178 4.38 6.17 14.16
N SER A 179 5.08 6.89 13.27
CA SER A 179 6.39 6.45 12.80
C SER A 179 7.43 6.78 13.85
N PRO A 180 8.44 5.91 14.12
CA PRO A 180 9.58 6.34 14.89
C PRO A 180 10.13 7.61 14.24
N ARG A 181 10.41 8.62 15.04
CA ARG A 181 11.14 9.81 14.56
C ARG A 181 12.55 9.36 14.25
N ASP A 182 13.03 9.72 13.07
CA ASP A 182 14.43 9.55 12.72
C ASP A 182 15.31 10.39 13.65
#